data_b49628c9cace8b17f59a55c83a764c62
#
_entry.id   b49628c9cace8b17f59a55c83a764c62
#
_cell.length_a   1.000
_cell.length_b   1.000
_cell.length_c   1.000
_cell.angle_alpha   90.00
_cell.angle_beta   90.00
_cell.angle_gamma   90.00
#
_symmetry.space_group_name_H-M   'P 1'
#
loop_
_entity.id
_entity.type
_entity.pdbx_description
1 polymer ?
#
loop_
_entity_poly.entity_id
_entity_poly.type
_entity_poly.pdbx_seq_one_letter_code
_entity_poly.pdbx_strand_id
1 'polypeptide(L)'
;MKRGCRFPRRASLPLARYITPSLAPPLAAVHNGAPGRVYPMLGNDVHSDCVEAAGLHAVQDWAGPSILVPTEAQALADYAVAAGYDAANQATDNGTDPSQYRAAWAKGLPGAGKIAGFVQLDPADATQMQLAIQHFGGVLFCAELPDMAEDVARWFQGTCIGQPGGGHAVWINGYDGLRYDIVTWGQYRPASMDHAFATFYGFAGYAAVPQDWMTPGRAPAGIDQSRLLADLARVGAI
;
A
#
# COMPACT_ATOMS: atom_id res chain seq x y z
N MET A 1 -14.09 13.43 3.57
CA MET A 1 -13.32 12.37 2.89
C MET A 1 -13.88 11.02 3.28
N LYS A 2 -13.92 10.04 2.37
CA LYS A 2 -14.35 8.70 2.72
C LYS A 2 -13.19 7.82 3.16
N ARG A 3 -13.47 6.85 4.01
CA ARG A 3 -12.53 5.88 4.57
C ARG A 3 -13.11 4.49 4.37
N GLY A 4 -12.42 3.64 3.65
CA GLY A 4 -12.96 2.37 3.18
C GLY A 4 -12.08 1.16 3.42
N CYS A 5 -10.95 1.29 4.13
CA CYS A 5 -10.11 0.16 4.45
C CYS A 5 -10.67 -0.62 5.63
N ARG A 6 -10.95 -1.91 5.43
CA ARG A 6 -11.43 -2.81 6.46
C ARG A 6 -10.27 -3.56 7.12
N PHE A 7 -10.50 -4.05 8.34
CA PHE A 7 -9.54 -4.96 8.97
C PHE A 7 -9.41 -6.27 8.17
N PRO A 8 -8.18 -6.75 7.90
CA PRO A 8 -7.97 -7.94 7.10
C PRO A 8 -8.47 -9.20 7.80
N ARG A 9 -9.19 -10.03 7.07
CA ARG A 9 -9.79 -11.27 7.59
C ARG A 9 -8.92 -12.52 7.42
N ARG A 10 -7.86 -12.43 6.61
CA ARG A 10 -7.00 -13.57 6.31
C ARG A 10 -5.55 -13.27 6.66
N ALA A 11 -4.87 -14.28 7.19
CA ALA A 11 -3.42 -14.24 7.39
C ALA A 11 -2.71 -14.02 6.06
N SER A 12 -1.59 -13.33 6.12
CA SER A 12 -0.71 -13.04 4.98
C SER A 12 0.65 -13.69 5.19
N LEU A 13 1.51 -13.61 4.17
CA LEU A 13 2.87 -14.09 4.22
C LEU A 13 3.76 -13.01 4.88
N PRO A 14 4.27 -13.20 6.10
CA PRO A 14 5.04 -12.17 6.77
C PRO A 14 6.41 -11.97 6.09
N LEU A 15 6.78 -10.72 5.79
CA LEU A 15 8.06 -10.37 5.15
C LEU A 15 9.26 -10.90 5.92
N ALA A 16 9.24 -10.81 7.25
CA ALA A 16 10.31 -11.31 8.13
C ALA A 16 10.71 -12.77 7.83
N ARG A 17 9.82 -13.57 7.25
CA ARG A 17 10.06 -14.96 6.89
C ARG A 17 11.02 -15.12 5.70
N TYR A 18 11.16 -14.09 4.87
CA TYR A 18 11.93 -14.13 3.61
C TYR A 18 13.20 -13.28 3.67
N ILE A 19 13.40 -12.50 4.72
CA ILE A 19 14.63 -11.75 4.97
C ILE A 19 15.69 -12.73 5.47
N THR A 20 16.84 -12.74 4.80
CA THR A 20 18.01 -13.53 5.24
C THR A 20 19.00 -12.63 6.00
N PRO A 21 19.90 -13.20 6.82
CA PRO A 21 20.93 -12.40 7.52
C PRO A 21 21.89 -11.64 6.60
N SER A 22 21.92 -11.97 5.31
CA SER A 22 22.74 -11.27 4.31
C SER A 22 22.07 -10.01 3.74
N LEU A 23 20.78 -9.75 4.07
CA LEU A 23 20.14 -8.52 3.64
C LEU A 23 20.80 -7.33 4.33
N ALA A 24 21.27 -6.38 3.52
CA ALA A 24 21.86 -5.15 4.06
C ALA A 24 20.81 -4.35 4.85
N PRO A 25 21.23 -3.62 5.89
CA PRO A 25 20.31 -2.72 6.61
C PRO A 25 19.73 -1.67 5.67
N PRO A 26 18.58 -1.06 6.03
CA PRO A 26 17.98 -0.01 5.22
C PRO A 26 18.95 1.16 4.97
N LEU A 27 18.84 1.79 3.82
CA LEU A 27 19.52 3.06 3.55
C LEU A 27 19.01 4.15 4.50
N ALA A 28 19.75 5.26 4.62
CA ALA A 28 19.35 6.37 5.50
C ALA A 28 18.06 7.06 4.99
N ALA A 29 17.84 7.08 3.69
CA ALA A 29 16.65 7.63 3.05
C ALA A 29 16.39 6.95 1.70
N VAL A 30 15.13 6.86 1.32
CA VAL A 30 14.66 6.37 0.02
C VAL A 30 13.43 7.18 -0.39
N HIS A 31 13.38 7.62 -1.66
CA HIS A 31 12.26 8.34 -2.24
C HIS A 31 11.96 7.74 -3.62
N ASN A 32 10.93 6.93 -3.72
CA ASN A 32 10.53 6.24 -4.96
C ASN A 32 9.59 7.09 -5.82
N GLY A 33 8.90 8.06 -5.22
CA GLY A 33 8.07 9.02 -5.95
C GLY A 33 8.94 9.94 -6.82
N ALA A 34 8.62 10.06 -8.11
CA ALA A 34 9.35 10.98 -8.99
C ALA A 34 9.10 12.44 -8.58
N PRO A 35 10.14 13.30 -8.58
CA PRO A 35 9.97 14.72 -8.26
C PRO A 35 8.89 15.37 -9.14
N GLY A 36 7.99 16.13 -8.52
CA GLY A 36 6.90 16.82 -9.23
C GLY A 36 5.76 15.91 -9.70
N ARG A 37 5.76 14.63 -9.35
CA ARG A 37 4.65 13.73 -9.66
C ARG A 37 3.37 14.18 -8.96
N VAL A 38 2.29 14.21 -9.73
CA VAL A 38 0.95 14.47 -9.21
C VAL A 38 0.21 13.15 -9.03
N TYR A 39 -0.29 12.92 -7.84
CA TYR A 39 -1.12 11.75 -7.54
C TYR A 39 -2.59 12.18 -7.55
N PRO A 40 -3.44 11.61 -8.43
CA PRO A 40 -4.85 11.97 -8.49
C PRO A 40 -5.64 11.45 -7.29
N MET A 41 -6.80 12.06 -7.02
CA MET A 41 -7.71 11.66 -5.93
C MET A 41 -8.31 10.27 -6.16
N LEU A 42 -8.57 9.91 -7.40
CA LEU A 42 -9.14 8.62 -7.85
C LEU A 42 -10.55 8.32 -7.33
N GLY A 43 -11.29 9.35 -6.91
CA GLY A 43 -12.64 9.20 -6.33
C GLY A 43 -12.65 8.97 -4.82
N ASN A 44 -11.48 8.91 -4.18
CA ASN A 44 -11.37 8.56 -2.75
C ASN A 44 -11.88 9.64 -1.78
N ASP A 45 -12.35 10.78 -2.27
CA ASP A 45 -13.10 11.79 -1.51
C ASP A 45 -14.61 11.46 -1.45
N VAL A 46 -15.12 10.71 -2.42
CA VAL A 46 -16.53 10.39 -2.61
C VAL A 46 -16.84 8.90 -2.36
N HIS A 47 -15.90 8.02 -2.71
CA HIS A 47 -16.03 6.57 -2.62
C HIS A 47 -15.13 5.98 -1.54
N SER A 48 -15.49 4.80 -1.03
CA SER A 48 -14.72 4.08 0.00
C SER A 48 -13.63 3.19 -0.62
N ASP A 49 -12.94 3.67 -1.66
CA ASP A 49 -11.99 2.98 -2.53
C ASP A 49 -10.51 3.25 -2.20
N CYS A 50 -10.21 3.66 -0.97
CA CYS A 50 -8.85 4.03 -0.58
C CYS A 50 -7.80 2.93 -0.79
N VAL A 51 -8.18 1.66 -0.73
CA VAL A 51 -7.29 0.52 -0.96
C VAL A 51 -6.90 0.45 -2.44
N GLU A 52 -7.85 0.64 -3.34
CA GLU A 52 -7.68 0.66 -4.79
C GLU A 52 -6.88 1.90 -5.23
N ALA A 53 -7.20 3.06 -4.66
CA ALA A 53 -6.46 4.28 -4.91
C ALA A 53 -4.98 4.14 -4.50
N ALA A 54 -4.70 3.58 -3.33
CA ALA A 54 -3.33 3.30 -2.88
C ALA A 54 -2.60 2.31 -3.82
N GLY A 55 -3.29 1.28 -4.32
CA GLY A 55 -2.74 0.35 -5.28
C GLY A 55 -2.41 0.99 -6.62
N LEU A 56 -3.26 1.90 -7.12
CA LEU A 56 -2.99 2.64 -8.36
C LEU A 56 -1.86 3.66 -8.21
N HIS A 57 -1.69 4.28 -7.03
CA HIS A 57 -0.52 5.10 -6.74
C HIS A 57 0.77 4.28 -6.75
N ALA A 58 0.73 3.01 -6.27
CA ALA A 58 1.85 2.09 -6.40
C ALA A 58 2.21 1.82 -7.87
N VAL A 59 1.22 1.50 -8.70
CA VAL A 59 1.41 1.29 -10.14
C VAL A 59 1.99 2.54 -10.82
N GLN A 60 1.51 3.71 -10.43
CA GLN A 60 2.02 4.98 -10.93
C GLN A 60 3.50 5.18 -10.60
N ASP A 61 3.93 4.83 -9.38
CA ASP A 61 5.35 4.92 -8.99
C ASP A 61 6.21 3.89 -9.73
N TRP A 62 5.75 2.65 -9.88
CA TRP A 62 6.48 1.61 -10.61
C TRP A 62 6.62 1.87 -12.10
N ALA A 63 5.72 2.64 -12.70
CA ALA A 63 5.85 3.07 -14.10
C ALA A 63 7.05 4.00 -14.34
N GLY A 64 7.70 4.44 -13.27
CA GLY A 64 8.88 5.31 -13.33
C GLY A 64 8.56 6.70 -13.90
N PRO A 65 9.48 7.31 -14.65
CA PRO A 65 9.27 8.63 -15.22
C PRO A 65 8.23 8.67 -16.36
N SER A 66 7.78 7.51 -16.85
CA SER A 66 6.66 7.44 -17.79
C SER A 66 5.43 8.03 -17.15
N ILE A 67 4.74 8.94 -17.86
CA ILE A 67 3.57 9.63 -17.33
C ILE A 67 2.37 8.67 -17.42
N LEU A 68 2.28 7.73 -16.49
CA LEU A 68 1.06 7.00 -16.23
C LEU A 68 0.31 7.76 -15.12
N VAL A 69 -0.80 8.38 -15.46
CA VAL A 69 -1.70 8.98 -14.48
C VAL A 69 -2.94 8.12 -14.41
N PRO A 70 -3.14 7.36 -13.33
CA PRO A 70 -4.35 6.56 -13.18
C PRO A 70 -5.60 7.43 -13.12
N THR A 71 -6.74 6.86 -13.50
CA THR A 71 -8.03 7.55 -13.54
C THR A 71 -8.97 7.02 -12.48
N GLU A 72 -9.94 7.83 -12.07
CA GLU A 72 -11.03 7.40 -11.18
C GLU A 72 -11.78 6.19 -11.74
N ALA A 73 -12.04 6.15 -13.04
CA ALA A 73 -12.69 5.01 -13.68
C ALA A 73 -11.92 3.70 -13.48
N GLN A 74 -10.58 3.74 -13.47
CA GLN A 74 -9.76 2.57 -13.17
C GLN A 74 -9.86 2.16 -11.71
N ALA A 75 -9.87 3.12 -10.77
CA ALA A 75 -10.04 2.84 -9.34
C ALA A 75 -11.39 2.18 -9.06
N LEU A 76 -12.47 2.73 -9.61
CA LEU A 76 -13.83 2.17 -9.45
C LEU A 76 -13.99 0.81 -10.12
N ALA A 77 -13.34 0.56 -11.26
CA ALA A 77 -13.33 -0.75 -11.89
C ALA A 77 -12.59 -1.80 -11.02
N ASP A 78 -11.46 -1.43 -10.41
CA ASP A 78 -10.75 -2.28 -9.45
C ASP A 78 -11.60 -2.53 -8.21
N TYR A 79 -12.30 -1.50 -7.70
CA TYR A 79 -13.18 -1.58 -6.55
C TYR A 79 -14.38 -2.53 -6.80
N ALA A 80 -14.96 -2.47 -8.00
CA ALA A 80 -16.02 -3.39 -8.40
C ALA A 80 -15.53 -4.85 -8.37
N VAL A 81 -14.33 -5.13 -8.88
CA VAL A 81 -13.76 -6.49 -8.91
C VAL A 81 -13.34 -6.96 -7.52
N ALA A 82 -12.71 -6.10 -6.72
CA ALA A 82 -12.14 -6.47 -5.42
C ALA A 82 -13.19 -6.57 -4.31
N ALA A 83 -14.18 -5.68 -4.29
CA ALA A 83 -15.13 -5.55 -3.19
C ALA A 83 -16.62 -5.64 -3.60
N GLY A 84 -16.91 -5.78 -4.89
CA GLY A 84 -18.30 -5.85 -5.39
C GLY A 84 -19.02 -4.51 -5.40
N TYR A 85 -18.28 -3.41 -5.54
CA TYR A 85 -18.85 -2.08 -5.66
C TYR A 85 -19.70 -1.96 -6.95
N ASP A 86 -20.87 -1.37 -6.84
CA ASP A 86 -21.76 -1.04 -7.95
C ASP A 86 -22.16 0.43 -7.87
N ALA A 87 -21.74 1.23 -8.86
CA ALA A 87 -22.00 2.66 -8.90
C ALA A 87 -23.51 3.00 -8.95
N ALA A 88 -24.36 2.08 -9.42
CA ALA A 88 -25.81 2.23 -9.42
C ALA A 88 -26.44 1.93 -8.04
N ASN A 89 -25.69 1.33 -7.12
CA ASN A 89 -26.18 0.92 -5.80
C ASN A 89 -25.26 1.40 -4.68
N GLN A 90 -25.50 2.57 -4.13
CA GLN A 90 -24.70 3.17 -3.05
C GLN A 90 -24.54 2.26 -1.80
N ALA A 91 -25.45 1.31 -1.59
CA ALA A 91 -25.37 0.37 -0.48
C ALA A 91 -24.18 -0.61 -0.62
N THR A 92 -23.56 -0.69 -1.79
CA THR A 92 -22.34 -1.50 -2.03
C THR A 92 -21.06 -0.76 -1.71
N ASP A 93 -21.09 0.55 -1.45
CA ASP A 93 -19.90 1.36 -1.09
C ASP A 93 -19.51 1.16 0.37
N ASN A 94 -18.97 -0.03 0.66
CA ASN A 94 -18.65 -0.49 2.02
C ASN A 94 -17.15 -0.61 2.29
N GLY A 95 -16.30 -0.15 1.40
CA GLY A 95 -14.86 -0.28 1.48
C GLY A 95 -14.34 -1.69 1.20
N THR A 96 -13.03 -1.83 1.19
CA THR A 96 -12.33 -3.05 0.78
C THR A 96 -11.53 -3.65 1.93
N ASP A 97 -11.63 -4.96 2.10
CA ASP A 97 -10.67 -5.74 2.89
C ASP A 97 -9.37 -5.88 2.08
N PRO A 98 -8.22 -5.42 2.58
CA PRO A 98 -6.94 -5.54 1.86
C PRO A 98 -6.60 -6.97 1.47
N SER A 99 -7.11 -7.99 2.17
CA SER A 99 -6.91 -9.38 1.80
C SER A 99 -7.70 -9.78 0.54
N GLN A 100 -8.87 -9.18 0.30
CA GLN A 100 -9.65 -9.37 -0.93
C GLN A 100 -8.98 -8.64 -2.11
N TYR A 101 -8.56 -7.38 -1.88
CA TYR A 101 -7.84 -6.61 -2.89
C TYR A 101 -6.57 -7.34 -3.38
N ARG A 102 -5.73 -7.83 -2.45
CA ARG A 102 -4.54 -8.60 -2.79
C ARG A 102 -4.85 -9.82 -3.68
N ALA A 103 -5.89 -10.57 -3.31
CA ALA A 103 -6.29 -11.76 -4.06
C ALA A 103 -6.80 -11.41 -5.48
N ALA A 104 -7.50 -10.28 -5.61
CA ALA A 104 -7.95 -9.77 -6.90
C ALA A 104 -6.76 -9.26 -7.74
N TRP A 105 -5.85 -8.50 -7.15
CA TRP A 105 -4.69 -7.96 -7.85
C TRP A 105 -3.73 -9.06 -8.33
N ALA A 106 -3.54 -10.12 -7.56
CA ALA A 106 -2.75 -11.27 -7.99
C ALA A 106 -3.38 -12.02 -9.20
N LYS A 107 -4.70 -11.95 -9.36
CA LYS A 107 -5.40 -12.49 -10.54
C LYS A 107 -5.39 -11.55 -11.73
N GLY A 108 -5.28 -10.27 -11.48
CA GLY A 108 -5.32 -9.18 -12.45
C GLY A 108 -6.54 -8.29 -12.25
N LEU A 109 -6.27 -6.99 -12.08
CA LEU A 109 -7.27 -5.92 -11.94
C LEU A 109 -7.32 -5.06 -13.22
N PRO A 110 -8.48 -4.50 -13.58
CA PRO A 110 -8.62 -3.66 -14.78
C PRO A 110 -7.70 -2.44 -14.79
N GLY A 111 -7.53 -1.78 -13.65
CA GLY A 111 -6.70 -0.58 -13.50
C GLY A 111 -5.27 -0.90 -13.07
N ALA A 112 -5.09 -1.65 -12.00
CA ALA A 112 -3.78 -1.91 -11.39
C ALA A 112 -3.00 -3.05 -12.07
N GLY A 113 -3.61 -3.79 -13.03
CA GLY A 113 -2.94 -4.90 -13.71
C GLY A 113 -2.73 -6.10 -12.80
N LYS A 114 -1.54 -6.73 -12.86
CA LYS A 114 -1.26 -7.97 -12.15
C LYS A 114 0.07 -7.91 -11.39
N ILE A 115 0.08 -8.48 -10.19
CA ILE A 115 1.28 -8.70 -9.36
C ILE A 115 1.47 -10.19 -9.07
N ALA A 116 2.66 -10.59 -8.59
CA ALA A 116 2.90 -11.97 -8.18
C ALA A 116 2.23 -12.30 -6.83
N GLY A 117 2.09 -11.33 -5.95
CA GLY A 117 1.48 -11.50 -4.64
C GLY A 117 1.87 -10.41 -3.66
N PHE A 118 1.67 -10.67 -2.37
CA PHE A 118 2.00 -9.74 -1.30
C PHE A 118 2.76 -10.42 -0.16
N VAL A 119 3.63 -9.66 0.47
CA VAL A 119 4.14 -9.97 1.80
C VAL A 119 3.57 -8.96 2.81
N GLN A 120 3.29 -9.44 4.01
CA GLN A 120 2.78 -8.61 5.10
C GLN A 120 3.92 -8.08 5.96
N LEU A 121 3.75 -6.85 6.42
CA LEU A 121 4.67 -6.13 7.28
C LEU A 121 3.99 -5.86 8.62
N ASP A 122 4.80 -5.76 9.65
CA ASP A 122 4.38 -5.17 10.92
C ASP A 122 4.58 -3.63 10.84
N PRO A 123 3.53 -2.82 10.92
CA PRO A 123 3.65 -1.36 10.94
C PRO A 123 4.50 -0.81 12.09
N ALA A 124 4.65 -1.57 13.18
CA ALA A 124 5.48 -1.20 14.31
C ALA A 124 6.97 -1.51 14.10
N ASP A 125 7.32 -2.31 13.10
CA ASP A 125 8.71 -2.62 12.76
C ASP A 125 9.24 -1.66 11.66
N ALA A 126 9.89 -0.57 12.08
CA ALA A 126 10.45 0.42 11.16
C ALA A 126 11.44 -0.19 10.17
N THR A 127 12.22 -1.18 10.59
CA THR A 127 13.19 -1.83 9.72
C THR A 127 12.51 -2.60 8.59
N GLN A 128 11.47 -3.36 8.89
CA GLN A 128 10.67 -4.04 7.86
C GLN A 128 10.02 -3.04 6.91
N MET A 129 9.44 -1.96 7.43
CA MET A 129 8.82 -0.91 6.63
C MET A 129 9.82 -0.27 5.67
N GLN A 130 10.99 0.13 6.16
CA GLN A 130 12.06 0.73 5.36
C GLN A 130 12.61 -0.22 4.31
N LEU A 131 12.88 -1.49 4.67
CA LEU A 131 13.31 -2.52 3.72
C LEU A 131 12.26 -2.77 2.63
N ALA A 132 10.98 -2.76 2.98
CA ALA A 132 9.90 -2.91 2.01
C ALA A 132 9.84 -1.72 1.04
N ILE A 133 9.94 -0.50 1.52
CA ILE A 133 9.99 0.69 0.66
C ILE A 133 11.19 0.64 -0.29
N GLN A 134 12.37 0.25 0.23
CA GLN A 134 13.60 0.16 -0.55
C GLN A 134 13.55 -0.90 -1.64
N HIS A 135 13.05 -2.10 -1.33
CA HIS A 135 13.17 -3.26 -2.21
C HIS A 135 11.91 -3.55 -3.04
N PHE A 136 10.73 -3.18 -2.56
CA PHE A 136 9.46 -3.42 -3.26
C PHE A 136 8.85 -2.14 -3.84
N GLY A 137 9.53 -0.99 -3.67
CA GLY A 137 9.08 0.29 -4.20
C GLY A 137 8.08 1.04 -3.32
N GLY A 138 7.58 0.42 -2.26
CA GLY A 138 6.67 1.05 -1.31
C GLY A 138 5.83 0.06 -0.52
N VAL A 139 4.92 0.62 0.28
CA VAL A 139 4.02 -0.13 1.17
C VAL A 139 2.59 0.38 1.04
N LEU A 140 1.64 -0.52 0.76
CA LEU A 140 0.24 -0.28 0.98
C LEU A 140 -0.01 -0.40 2.49
N PHE A 141 -0.22 0.74 3.14
CA PHE A 141 -0.35 0.85 4.58
C PHE A 141 -1.80 1.12 4.96
N CYS A 142 -2.29 0.42 5.97
CA CYS A 142 -3.64 0.52 6.48
C CYS A 142 -3.63 0.95 7.94
N ALA A 143 -4.39 1.99 8.26
CA ALA A 143 -4.49 2.55 9.60
C ALA A 143 -5.94 2.86 9.97
N GLU A 144 -6.24 2.81 11.27
CA GLU A 144 -7.45 3.41 11.81
C GLU A 144 -7.15 4.87 12.12
N LEU A 145 -7.53 5.76 11.18
CA LEU A 145 -7.16 7.17 11.26
C LEU A 145 -7.98 7.92 12.32
N PRO A 146 -7.35 8.83 13.08
CA PRO A 146 -8.09 9.84 13.84
C PRO A 146 -8.81 10.80 12.88
N ASP A 147 -9.89 11.43 13.33
CA ASP A 147 -10.69 12.37 12.54
C ASP A 147 -9.86 13.55 12.02
N MET A 148 -8.90 14.03 12.78
CA MET A 148 -7.97 15.10 12.44
C MET A 148 -7.07 14.81 11.23
N ALA A 149 -6.91 13.54 10.83
CA ALA A 149 -6.03 13.15 9.73
C ALA A 149 -6.44 13.73 8.37
N GLU A 150 -7.71 14.12 8.20
CA GLU A 150 -8.21 14.73 6.96
C GLU A 150 -7.78 16.20 6.80
N ASP A 151 -7.50 16.89 7.91
CA ASP A 151 -7.21 18.32 7.94
C ASP A 151 -5.72 18.64 7.88
N VAL A 152 -4.86 17.63 8.08
CA VAL A 152 -3.42 17.83 8.20
C VAL A 152 -2.62 17.00 7.20
N ALA A 153 -1.58 17.59 6.63
CA ALA A 153 -0.64 16.90 5.74
C ALA A 153 0.46 16.10 6.49
N ARG A 154 0.48 16.19 7.83
CA ARG A 154 1.49 15.57 8.69
C ARG A 154 0.82 14.71 9.75
N TRP A 155 0.93 13.42 9.58
CA TRP A 155 0.41 12.45 10.52
C TRP A 155 1.49 12.08 11.54
N PHE A 156 1.63 12.90 12.56
CA PHE A 156 2.59 12.69 13.63
C PHE A 156 1.86 12.32 14.92
N GLN A 157 2.33 11.27 15.55
CA GLN A 157 1.78 10.83 16.83
C GLN A 157 1.89 11.96 17.86
N GLY A 158 0.78 12.27 18.54
CA GLY A 158 0.70 13.39 19.49
C GLY A 158 0.30 14.74 18.90
N THR A 159 0.30 14.91 17.57
CA THR A 159 -0.20 16.12 16.89
C THR A 159 -1.37 15.85 15.96
N CYS A 160 -1.40 14.72 15.29
CA CYS A 160 -2.55 14.23 14.54
C CYS A 160 -3.31 13.26 15.46
N ILE A 161 -4.29 13.77 16.17
CA ILE A 161 -5.05 13.04 17.20
C ILE A 161 -6.56 13.18 16.95
N GLY A 162 -7.38 12.48 17.73
CA GLY A 162 -8.83 12.57 17.68
C GLY A 162 -9.49 11.23 17.90
N GLN A 163 -10.79 11.18 17.67
CA GLN A 163 -11.55 9.94 17.77
C GLN A 163 -11.26 9.04 16.55
N PRO A 164 -11.34 7.71 16.69
CA PRO A 164 -11.23 6.81 15.56
C PRO A 164 -12.29 7.14 14.50
N GLY A 165 -11.84 7.50 13.31
CA GLY A 165 -12.70 7.91 12.19
C GLY A 165 -12.88 6.85 11.12
N GLY A 166 -12.33 5.65 11.33
CA GLY A 166 -12.41 4.50 10.43
C GLY A 166 -11.10 4.15 9.71
N GLY A 167 -11.09 2.97 9.11
CA GLY A 167 -9.93 2.45 8.41
C GLY A 167 -9.66 3.14 7.08
N HIS A 168 -8.41 3.50 6.85
CA HIS A 168 -7.94 4.12 5.61
C HIS A 168 -6.67 3.45 5.11
N ALA A 169 -6.49 3.42 3.79
CA ALA A 169 -5.30 2.91 3.15
C ALA A 169 -4.57 4.02 2.41
N VAL A 170 -3.24 4.01 2.49
CA VAL A 170 -2.36 4.94 1.79
C VAL A 170 -1.20 4.20 1.13
N TRP A 171 -0.60 4.82 0.13
CA TRP A 171 0.66 4.36 -0.43
C TRP A 171 1.83 5.09 0.24
N ILE A 172 2.75 4.33 0.84
CA ILE A 172 4.02 4.86 1.36
C ILE A 172 5.10 4.57 0.32
N ASN A 173 5.74 5.60 -0.20
CA ASN A 173 6.72 5.48 -1.27
C ASN A 173 8.12 6.03 -0.94
N GLY A 174 8.33 6.46 0.29
CA GLY A 174 9.62 6.96 0.72
C GLY A 174 9.75 7.04 2.22
N TYR A 175 10.98 7.28 2.66
CA TYR A 175 11.29 7.59 4.05
C TYR A 175 12.59 8.40 4.16
N ASP A 176 12.67 9.20 5.24
CA ASP A 176 13.85 9.93 5.67
C ASP A 176 13.93 9.86 7.20
N GLY A 177 14.90 9.12 7.71
CA GLY A 177 15.00 8.83 9.14
C GLY A 177 13.76 8.11 9.68
N LEU A 178 12.97 8.77 10.53
CA LEU A 178 11.74 8.22 11.13
C LEU A 178 10.44 8.73 10.49
N ARG A 179 10.53 9.34 9.32
CA ARG A 179 9.38 9.84 8.57
C ARG A 179 9.19 9.05 7.32
N TYR A 180 7.93 8.80 6.98
CA TYR A 180 7.50 8.20 5.75
C TYR A 180 6.86 9.23 4.83
N ASP A 181 7.17 9.18 3.55
CA ASP A 181 6.44 9.91 2.50
C ASP A 181 5.18 9.12 2.16
N ILE A 182 4.03 9.74 2.26
CA ILE A 182 2.75 9.09 2.03
C ILE A 182 1.96 9.78 0.91
N VAL A 183 1.25 8.99 0.13
CA VAL A 183 0.27 9.44 -0.86
C VAL A 183 -1.11 9.09 -0.34
N THR A 184 -1.91 10.11 -0.07
CA THR A 184 -3.28 9.97 0.40
C THR A 184 -4.17 11.06 -0.18
N TRP A 185 -5.42 10.75 -0.51
CA TRP A 185 -6.42 11.68 -1.03
C TRP A 185 -5.90 12.61 -2.14
N GLY A 186 -5.22 12.04 -3.13
CA GLY A 186 -4.74 12.77 -4.30
C GLY A 186 -3.85 13.97 -3.97
N GLN A 187 -2.89 13.82 -3.11
CA GLN A 187 -2.12 14.94 -2.61
C GLN A 187 -1.15 15.52 -3.62
N TYR A 188 -1.27 16.82 -3.83
CA TYR A 188 -0.33 17.64 -4.57
C TYR A 188 0.87 18.09 -3.72
N ARG A 189 0.85 17.81 -2.41
CA ARG A 189 1.92 18.16 -1.47
C ARG A 189 2.48 16.86 -0.87
N PRO A 190 3.78 16.82 -0.59
CA PRO A 190 4.34 15.73 0.19
C PRO A 190 3.59 15.64 1.52
N ALA A 191 2.85 14.57 1.70
CA ALA A 191 2.33 14.23 3.00
C ALA A 191 3.33 13.32 3.70
N SER A 192 3.40 13.41 5.02
CA SER A 192 4.33 12.62 5.80
C SER A 192 3.69 12.06 7.05
N MET A 193 4.19 10.89 7.45
CA MET A 193 3.78 10.20 8.65
C MET A 193 5.02 9.82 9.46
N ASP A 194 5.02 10.02 10.78
CA ASP A 194 6.12 9.52 11.57
C ASP A 194 5.95 8.03 11.93
N HIS A 195 7.06 7.40 12.30
CA HIS A 195 7.04 5.99 12.68
C HIS A 195 6.14 5.73 13.91
N ALA A 196 6.10 6.66 14.86
CA ALA A 196 5.27 6.53 16.04
C ALA A 196 3.77 6.52 15.69
N PHE A 197 3.35 7.32 14.70
CA PHE A 197 1.98 7.28 14.17
C PHE A 197 1.69 5.93 13.48
N ALA A 198 2.62 5.47 12.63
CA ALA A 198 2.47 4.17 11.97
C ALA A 198 2.33 3.02 12.98
N THR A 199 3.13 3.04 14.06
CA THR A 199 3.06 2.06 15.15
C THR A 199 1.74 2.12 15.91
N PHE A 200 1.21 3.31 16.17
CA PHE A 200 0.04 3.50 17.03
C PHE A 200 -1.28 3.28 16.29
N TYR A 201 -1.40 3.76 15.06
CA TYR A 201 -2.64 3.71 14.27
C TYR A 201 -2.63 2.64 13.19
N GLY A 202 -1.46 2.16 12.76
CA GLY A 202 -1.35 1.13 11.73
C GLY A 202 -1.82 -0.23 12.20
N PHE A 203 -2.67 -0.88 11.40
CA PHE A 203 -3.10 -2.25 11.68
C PHE A 203 -2.62 -3.26 10.63
N ALA A 204 -2.14 -2.81 9.47
CA ALA A 204 -1.54 -3.68 8.46
C ALA A 204 -0.64 -2.90 7.49
N GLY A 205 0.41 -3.54 7.02
CA GLY A 205 1.26 -3.09 5.93
C GLY A 205 1.48 -4.22 4.93
N TYR A 206 1.52 -3.91 3.64
CA TYR A 206 1.73 -4.90 2.59
C TYR A 206 2.70 -4.36 1.54
N ALA A 207 3.71 -5.17 1.19
CA ALA A 207 4.53 -4.92 0.02
C ALA A 207 4.10 -5.86 -1.12
N ALA A 208 3.86 -5.28 -2.29
CA ALA A 208 3.51 -6.07 -3.47
C ALA A 208 4.77 -6.70 -4.07
N VAL A 209 4.68 -7.97 -4.41
CA VAL A 209 5.75 -8.72 -5.08
C VAL A 209 5.62 -8.52 -6.59
N PRO A 210 6.60 -7.88 -7.24
CA PRO A 210 6.55 -7.65 -8.69
C PRO A 210 6.53 -8.95 -9.50
N GLN A 211 5.93 -8.91 -10.68
CA GLN A 211 5.86 -10.09 -11.57
C GLN A 211 7.23 -10.58 -12.03
N ASP A 212 8.21 -9.69 -12.22
CA ASP A 212 9.56 -10.05 -12.65
C ASP A 212 10.30 -10.89 -11.60
N TRP A 213 9.93 -10.82 -10.31
CA TRP A 213 10.48 -11.69 -9.26
C TRP A 213 10.03 -13.16 -9.40
N MET A 214 9.11 -13.45 -10.31
CA MET A 214 8.78 -14.85 -10.67
C MET A 214 9.94 -15.55 -11.38
N THR A 215 10.85 -14.78 -12.00
CA THR A 215 12.06 -15.31 -12.61
C THR A 215 13.16 -15.49 -11.57
N PRO A 216 13.78 -16.68 -11.45
CA PRO A 216 14.87 -16.92 -10.51
C PRO A 216 16.01 -15.89 -10.65
N GLY A 217 16.53 -15.38 -9.51
CA GLY A 217 17.62 -14.41 -9.47
C GLY A 217 17.20 -12.95 -9.72
N ARG A 218 15.91 -12.66 -9.82
CA ARG A 218 15.41 -11.28 -9.98
C ARG A 218 15.07 -10.57 -8.67
N ALA A 219 14.82 -11.32 -7.59
CA ALA A 219 14.63 -10.68 -6.28
C ALA A 219 15.95 -10.08 -5.77
N PRO A 220 15.89 -9.02 -4.95
CA PRO A 220 17.08 -8.43 -4.33
C PRO A 220 17.88 -9.44 -3.52
N ALA A 221 19.19 -9.24 -3.48
CA ALA A 221 20.07 -10.03 -2.61
C ALA A 221 19.61 -9.92 -1.14
N GLY A 222 19.55 -11.06 -0.44
CA GLY A 222 19.04 -11.10 0.94
C GLY A 222 17.55 -11.36 1.07
N ILE A 223 16.80 -11.49 -0.04
CA ILE A 223 15.45 -12.04 -0.06
C ILE A 223 15.51 -13.51 -0.47
N ASP A 224 14.96 -14.40 0.35
CA ASP A 224 14.79 -15.84 0.02
C ASP A 224 13.66 -15.99 -1.00
N GLN A 225 14.01 -15.73 -2.26
CA GLN A 225 13.10 -15.78 -3.39
C GLN A 225 12.48 -17.19 -3.55
N SER A 226 13.25 -18.23 -3.38
CA SER A 226 12.77 -19.61 -3.57
C SER A 226 11.65 -19.94 -2.58
N ARG A 227 11.85 -19.59 -1.32
CA ARG A 227 10.84 -19.75 -0.27
C ARG A 227 9.61 -18.88 -0.51
N LEU A 228 9.82 -17.63 -0.92
CA LEU A 228 8.72 -16.70 -1.23
C LEU A 228 7.84 -17.26 -2.36
N LEU A 229 8.44 -17.73 -3.47
CA LEU A 229 7.70 -18.27 -4.59
C LEU A 229 6.94 -19.56 -4.22
N ALA A 230 7.56 -20.46 -3.44
CA ALA A 230 6.90 -21.66 -2.96
C ALA A 230 5.69 -21.35 -2.07
N ASP A 231 5.80 -20.36 -1.19
CA ASP A 231 4.70 -19.94 -0.33
C ASP A 231 3.58 -19.22 -1.12
N LEU A 232 3.93 -18.40 -2.12
CA LEU A 232 2.95 -17.75 -3.02
C LEU A 232 2.16 -18.80 -3.81
N ALA A 233 2.82 -19.82 -4.36
CA ALA A 233 2.16 -20.93 -5.04
C ALA A 233 1.20 -21.69 -4.11
N ARG A 234 1.63 -21.96 -2.87
CA ARG A 234 0.80 -22.68 -1.89
C ARG A 234 -0.47 -21.93 -1.50
N VAL A 235 -0.43 -20.60 -1.47
CA VAL A 235 -1.63 -19.79 -1.15
C VAL A 235 -2.47 -19.42 -2.38
N GLY A 236 -2.11 -19.95 -3.56
CA GLY A 236 -2.85 -19.74 -4.81
C GLY A 236 -2.75 -18.31 -5.34
N ALA A 237 -1.65 -17.61 -5.05
CA ALA A 237 -1.38 -16.30 -5.59
C ALA A 237 -0.75 -16.36 -7.00
N ILE A 238 -0.17 -17.51 -7.36
CA ILE A 238 0.50 -17.78 -8.65
C ILE A 238 0.15 -19.18 -9.13
#